data_ffbad7c5e48cc40304d7436c99bd1a3f
#
_entry.id   ffbad7c5e48cc40304d7436c99bd1a3f
#
_cell.length_a   1.000
_cell.length_b   1.000
_cell.length_c   1.000
_cell.angle_alpha   90.00
_cell.angle_beta   90.00
_cell.angle_gamma   90.00
#
_symmetry.space_group_name_H-M   'P 1'
#
loop_
_entity.id
_entity.type
_entity.pdbx_description
1 polymer ?
#
loop_
_entity_poly.entity_id
_entity_poly.type
_entity_poly.pdbx_seq_one_letter_code
_entity_poly.pdbx_strand_id
1 'polypeptide(L)'
;MYAEAVNETSGPTSECVALLNKIRSRGNLPALTPDKYANSEAFFNAIEQERIVELATEGMRPFDIRRWRKIHDIWGEANSDGLTLYDTNGTRIRDEFKNAPELNFQKNYIYQIPENERNRNPNLTQNTPWR
;
A
#
# COMPACT_ATOMS: atom_id res chain seq x y z
N MET A 1 8.10 0.88 -10.14
CA MET A 1 9.14 1.84 -9.70
C MET A 1 9.43 2.90 -10.76
N TYR A 2 10.01 2.58 -11.96
CA TYR A 2 10.32 3.62 -12.97
C TYR A 2 9.10 4.43 -13.41
N ALA A 3 8.03 3.78 -13.86
CA ALA A 3 6.79 4.46 -14.28
C ALA A 3 6.18 5.34 -13.16
N GLU A 4 6.29 4.90 -11.91
CA GLU A 4 5.87 5.68 -10.75
C GLU A 4 6.71 6.94 -10.57
N ALA A 5 8.05 6.82 -10.61
CA ALA A 5 8.94 7.95 -10.46
C ALA A 5 8.77 8.99 -11.57
N VAL A 6 8.59 8.54 -12.81
CA VAL A 6 8.31 9.45 -13.93
C VAL A 6 6.93 10.11 -13.78
N ASN A 7 5.92 9.39 -13.32
CA ASN A 7 4.59 9.95 -13.08
C ASN A 7 4.61 11.07 -12.03
N GLU A 8 5.42 10.95 -10.98
CA GLU A 8 5.59 11.99 -9.95
C GLU A 8 6.23 13.27 -10.49
N THR A 9 7.10 13.16 -11.49
CA THR A 9 7.87 14.30 -12.02
C THR A 9 7.26 14.92 -13.27
N SER A 10 6.65 14.11 -14.12
CA SER A 10 6.28 14.49 -15.49
C SER A 10 4.86 14.08 -15.89
N GLY A 11 4.15 13.39 -14.99
CA GLY A 11 2.85 12.80 -15.29
C GLY A 11 2.93 11.52 -16.12
N PRO A 12 1.79 11.02 -16.60
CA PRO A 12 1.71 9.80 -17.38
C PRO A 12 2.28 10.01 -18.78
N THR A 13 3.51 9.56 -19.02
CA THR A 13 4.12 9.57 -20.36
C THR A 13 3.69 8.33 -21.16
N SER A 14 3.72 8.44 -22.48
CA SER A 14 3.42 7.31 -23.38
C SER A 14 4.31 6.10 -23.12
N GLU A 15 5.60 6.34 -22.79
CA GLU A 15 6.55 5.29 -22.39
C GLU A 15 6.09 4.55 -21.14
N CYS A 16 5.70 5.28 -20.10
CA CYS A 16 5.26 4.67 -18.84
C CYS A 16 3.96 3.90 -18.99
N VAL A 17 3.02 4.39 -19.79
CA VAL A 17 1.79 3.67 -20.14
C VAL A 17 2.11 2.38 -20.91
N ALA A 18 3.04 2.44 -21.86
CA ALA A 18 3.49 1.27 -22.62
C ALA A 18 4.15 0.21 -21.71
N LEU A 19 4.95 0.64 -20.72
CA LEU A 19 5.56 -0.26 -19.74
C LEU A 19 4.50 -0.98 -18.88
N LEU A 20 3.49 -0.27 -18.43
CA LEU A 20 2.40 -0.87 -17.65
C LEU A 20 1.59 -1.83 -18.52
N ASN A 21 1.28 -1.45 -19.77
CA ASN A 21 0.60 -2.33 -20.72
C ASN A 21 1.41 -3.60 -21.07
N LYS A 22 2.75 -3.52 -21.04
CA LYS A 22 3.62 -4.69 -21.22
C LYS A 22 3.46 -5.69 -20.07
N ILE A 23 3.32 -5.21 -18.83
CA ILE A 23 3.02 -6.08 -17.68
C ILE A 23 1.64 -6.74 -17.87
N ARG A 24 0.63 -5.95 -18.17
CA ARG A 24 -0.74 -6.42 -18.39
C ARG A 24 -0.86 -7.47 -19.51
N SER A 25 -0.17 -7.23 -20.62
CA SER A 25 -0.17 -8.18 -21.75
C SER A 25 0.44 -9.54 -21.40
N ARG A 26 1.43 -9.58 -20.49
CA ARG A 26 1.97 -10.84 -19.96
C ARG A 26 0.90 -11.68 -19.25
N GLY A 27 0.01 -11.01 -18.50
CA GLY A 27 -1.15 -11.62 -17.84
C GLY A 27 -2.38 -11.80 -18.74
N ASN A 28 -2.24 -11.58 -20.06
CA ASN A 28 -3.35 -11.60 -21.01
C ASN A 28 -4.50 -10.64 -20.66
N LEU A 29 -4.16 -9.51 -20.03
CA LEU A 29 -5.11 -8.46 -19.69
C LEU A 29 -5.16 -7.39 -20.79
N PRO A 30 -6.31 -6.74 -20.99
CA PRO A 30 -6.44 -5.64 -21.95
C PRO A 30 -5.55 -4.45 -21.53
N ALA A 31 -5.13 -3.67 -22.53
CA ALA A 31 -4.40 -2.42 -22.26
C ALA A 31 -5.23 -1.46 -21.39
N LEU A 32 -4.52 -0.55 -20.70
CA LEU A 32 -5.17 0.51 -19.93
C LEU A 32 -6.04 1.38 -20.83
N THR A 33 -7.23 1.70 -20.36
CA THR A 33 -8.13 2.65 -21.01
C THR A 33 -7.69 4.09 -20.75
N PRO A 34 -7.99 5.07 -21.63
CA PRO A 34 -7.52 6.45 -21.50
C PRO A 34 -7.84 7.13 -20.17
N ASP A 35 -8.94 6.77 -19.51
CA ASP A 35 -9.32 7.26 -18.19
C ASP A 35 -8.29 6.91 -17.11
N LYS A 36 -7.60 5.77 -17.24
CA LYS A 36 -6.61 5.27 -16.28
C LYS A 36 -5.27 6.02 -16.32
N TYR A 37 -5.06 6.84 -17.32
CA TYR A 37 -3.87 7.69 -17.46
C TYR A 37 -4.20 9.11 -17.92
N ALA A 38 -5.43 9.56 -17.63
CA ALA A 38 -5.87 10.93 -17.96
C ALA A 38 -5.10 12.00 -17.18
N ASN A 39 -4.60 11.69 -16.02
CA ASN A 39 -3.77 12.55 -15.18
C ASN A 39 -2.86 11.69 -14.26
N SER A 40 -1.97 12.35 -13.52
CA SER A 40 -1.01 11.68 -12.64
C SER A 40 -1.68 10.83 -11.54
N GLU A 41 -2.79 11.28 -10.98
CA GLU A 41 -3.53 10.55 -9.95
C GLU A 41 -4.17 9.27 -10.51
N ALA A 42 -4.87 9.38 -11.64
CA ALA A 42 -5.48 8.22 -12.31
C ALA A 42 -4.42 7.17 -12.68
N PHE A 43 -3.27 7.63 -13.20
CA PHE A 43 -2.19 6.73 -13.56
C PHE A 43 -1.49 6.13 -12.34
N PHE A 44 -1.32 6.89 -11.26
CA PHE A 44 -0.82 6.37 -10.00
C PHE A 44 -1.72 5.24 -9.47
N ASN A 45 -3.05 5.43 -9.49
CA ASN A 45 -4.00 4.41 -9.08
C ASN A 45 -3.92 3.15 -9.96
N ALA A 46 -3.68 3.30 -11.27
CA ALA A 46 -3.44 2.18 -12.15
C ALA A 46 -2.14 1.43 -11.80
N ILE A 47 -1.05 2.16 -11.52
CA ILE A 47 0.23 1.58 -11.05
C ILE A 47 0.04 0.85 -9.73
N GLU A 48 -0.66 1.44 -8.77
CA GLU A 48 -0.96 0.83 -7.49
C GLU A 48 -1.72 -0.50 -7.66
N GLN A 49 -2.75 -0.50 -8.50
CA GLN A 49 -3.54 -1.70 -8.77
C GLN A 49 -2.70 -2.82 -9.40
N GLU A 50 -1.87 -2.51 -10.38
CA GLU A 50 -0.97 -3.51 -10.98
C GLU A 50 0.02 -4.05 -9.95
N ARG A 51 0.57 -3.20 -9.08
CA ARG A 51 1.49 -3.64 -8.01
C ARG A 51 0.81 -4.56 -6.99
N ILE A 52 -0.46 -4.30 -6.65
CA ILE A 52 -1.23 -5.15 -5.74
C ILE A 52 -1.38 -6.56 -6.33
N VAL A 53 -1.70 -6.65 -7.61
CA VAL A 53 -1.94 -7.92 -8.29
C VAL A 53 -0.62 -8.65 -8.55
N GLU A 54 0.37 -7.98 -9.16
CA GLU A 54 1.63 -8.59 -9.58
C GLU A 54 2.52 -9.02 -8.41
N LEU A 55 2.47 -8.28 -7.30
CA LEU A 55 3.28 -8.54 -6.10
C LEU A 55 2.45 -9.16 -4.97
N ALA A 56 1.29 -9.76 -5.31
CA ALA A 56 0.47 -10.47 -4.34
C ALA A 56 1.30 -11.57 -3.67
N THR A 57 1.22 -11.67 -2.37
CA THR A 57 1.97 -12.64 -1.53
C THR A 57 3.49 -12.43 -1.42
N GLU A 58 4.07 -11.45 -2.12
CA GLU A 58 5.51 -11.15 -2.03
C GLU A 58 5.89 -10.25 -0.83
N GLY A 59 4.92 -9.87 0.00
CA GLY A 59 5.15 -9.04 1.19
C GLY A 59 5.49 -7.57 0.89
N MET A 60 5.34 -7.11 -0.34
CA MET A 60 5.71 -5.75 -0.75
C MET A 60 4.67 -4.69 -0.37
N ARG A 61 3.41 -5.06 -0.24
CA ARG A 61 2.30 -4.14 0.05
C ARG A 61 2.51 -3.28 1.31
N PRO A 62 2.98 -3.82 2.47
CA PRO A 62 3.23 -3.01 3.66
C PRO A 62 4.26 -1.90 3.46
N PHE A 63 5.24 -2.12 2.58
CA PHE A 63 6.25 -1.10 2.25
C PHE A 63 5.65 -0.02 1.33
N ASP A 64 4.85 -0.42 0.35
CA ASP A 64 4.19 0.50 -0.57
C ASP A 64 3.25 1.45 0.16
N ILE A 65 2.35 0.95 1.00
CA ILE A 65 1.42 1.79 1.76
C ILE A 65 2.10 2.74 2.74
N ARG A 66 3.28 2.35 3.28
CA ARG A 66 4.08 3.25 4.13
C ARG A 66 4.72 4.38 3.34
N ARG A 67 5.40 4.06 2.25
CA ARG A 67 6.09 5.08 1.44
C ARG A 67 5.12 6.03 0.74
N TRP A 68 3.92 5.56 0.39
CA TRP A 68 2.85 6.38 -0.18
C TRP A 68 2.01 7.12 0.85
N ARG A 69 2.26 6.92 2.14
CA ARG A 69 1.49 7.53 3.23
C ARG A 69 0.00 7.16 3.23
N LYS A 70 -0.33 5.95 2.75
CA LYS A 70 -1.71 5.44 2.60
C LYS A 70 -2.18 4.53 3.74
N ILE A 71 -1.49 4.49 4.89
CA ILE A 71 -1.90 3.61 6.01
C ILE A 71 -3.30 3.97 6.51
N HIS A 72 -3.62 5.26 6.57
CA HIS A 72 -4.93 5.74 7.00
C HIS A 72 -6.04 5.29 6.07
N ASP A 73 -5.79 5.40 4.76
CA ASP A 73 -6.78 5.11 3.74
C ASP A 73 -7.09 3.61 3.64
N ILE A 74 -6.09 2.77 3.94
CA ILE A 74 -6.16 1.32 3.74
C ILE A 74 -6.48 0.57 5.03
N TRP A 75 -5.93 1.01 6.16
CA TRP A 75 -6.10 0.40 7.48
C TRP A 75 -6.85 1.30 8.47
N GLY A 76 -7.51 2.36 7.99
CA GLY A 76 -8.34 3.23 8.79
C GLY A 76 -9.65 2.58 9.25
N GLU A 77 -10.51 3.37 9.84
CA GLU A 77 -11.77 2.92 10.47
C GLU A 77 -12.66 2.06 9.56
N ALA A 78 -12.67 2.32 8.25
CA ALA A 78 -13.48 1.58 7.29
C ALA A 78 -13.08 0.10 7.13
N ASN A 79 -11.85 -0.25 7.50
CA ASN A 79 -11.31 -1.62 7.37
C ASN A 79 -11.20 -2.35 8.72
N SER A 80 -11.67 -1.74 9.81
CA SER A 80 -11.67 -2.34 11.15
C SER A 80 -12.87 -3.28 11.39
N ASP A 81 -13.75 -3.42 10.42
CA ASP A 81 -15.01 -4.19 10.56
C ASP A 81 -14.82 -5.72 10.64
N GLY A 82 -13.57 -6.20 10.57
CA GLY A 82 -13.25 -7.61 10.67
C GLY A 82 -13.69 -8.43 9.45
N LEU A 83 -13.51 -9.75 9.56
CA LEU A 83 -13.96 -10.71 8.57
C LEU A 83 -15.48 -10.93 8.69
N THR A 84 -16.20 -10.83 7.60
CA THR A 84 -17.57 -11.29 7.54
C THR A 84 -17.57 -12.79 7.29
N LEU A 85 -17.93 -13.56 8.29
CA LEU A 85 -18.09 -15.00 8.19
C LEU A 85 -19.55 -15.34 7.85
N TYR A 86 -19.73 -16.38 7.07
CA TYR A 86 -21.01 -16.98 6.78
C TYR A 86 -21.04 -18.41 7.34
N ASP A 87 -22.17 -18.82 7.92
CA ASP A 87 -22.38 -20.20 8.30
C ASP A 87 -22.59 -21.11 7.07
N THR A 88 -22.70 -22.40 7.30
CA THR A 88 -22.96 -23.41 6.25
C THR A 88 -24.31 -23.24 5.56
N ASN A 89 -25.21 -22.44 6.12
CA ASN A 89 -26.53 -22.13 5.58
C ASN A 89 -26.53 -20.78 4.84
N GLY A 90 -25.37 -20.10 4.75
CA GLY A 90 -25.24 -18.79 4.13
C GLY A 90 -25.72 -17.64 5.02
N THR A 91 -25.94 -17.87 6.31
CA THR A 91 -26.29 -16.81 7.27
C THR A 91 -25.04 -16.05 7.64
N ARG A 92 -25.07 -14.71 7.52
CA ARG A 92 -23.96 -13.84 7.87
C ARG A 92 -23.68 -13.87 9.37
N ILE A 93 -22.50 -14.36 9.74
CA ILE A 93 -21.96 -14.23 11.09
C ILE A 93 -20.96 -13.07 11.03
N ARG A 94 -21.23 -11.99 11.77
CA ARG A 94 -20.28 -10.89 11.92
C ARG A 94 -19.40 -11.17 13.13
N ASP A 95 -18.11 -11.37 12.90
CA ASP A 95 -17.11 -11.36 13.98
C ASP A 95 -16.67 -9.90 14.19
N GLU A 96 -17.12 -9.27 15.26
CA GLU A 96 -16.67 -7.95 15.65
C GLU A 96 -15.31 -8.08 16.35
N PHE A 97 -14.23 -7.77 15.64
CA PHE A 97 -12.95 -7.49 16.29
C PHE A 97 -13.06 -6.17 17.05
N LYS A 98 -13.56 -6.23 18.28
CA LYS A 98 -13.73 -5.07 19.16
C LYS A 98 -12.43 -4.37 19.57
N ASN A 99 -11.28 -4.92 19.22
CA ASN A 99 -9.96 -4.42 19.58
C ASN A 99 -9.10 -4.25 18.32
N ALA A 100 -9.57 -3.46 17.36
CA ALA A 100 -8.63 -2.93 16.38
C ALA A 100 -7.53 -2.19 17.17
N PRO A 101 -6.24 -2.55 17.06
CA PRO A 101 -5.20 -1.84 17.76
C PRO A 101 -5.29 -0.36 17.39
N GLU A 102 -5.24 0.53 18.37
CA GLU A 102 -5.10 1.96 18.10
C GLU A 102 -3.92 2.15 17.16
N LEU A 103 -4.24 2.45 15.90
CA LEU A 103 -3.22 2.69 14.90
C LEU A 103 -2.57 4.04 15.22
N ASN A 104 -1.45 4.02 15.92
CA ASN A 104 -0.60 5.20 16.01
C ASN A 104 0.07 5.38 14.65
N PHE A 105 -0.59 6.11 13.77
CA PHE A 105 -0.17 6.26 12.37
C PHE A 105 1.24 6.81 12.21
N GLN A 106 1.72 7.67 13.12
CA GLN A 106 3.09 8.16 13.06
C GLN A 106 4.11 7.04 13.32
N LYS A 107 3.85 6.18 14.31
CA LYS A 107 4.69 5.02 14.62
C LYS A 107 4.65 3.97 13.51
N ASN A 108 3.57 3.89 12.75
CA ASN A 108 3.44 2.97 11.64
C ASN A 108 4.27 3.36 10.40
N TYR A 109 4.64 4.65 10.27
CA TYR A 109 5.48 5.12 9.16
C TYR A 109 6.98 5.04 9.45
N ILE A 110 7.38 5.15 10.71
CA ILE A 110 8.79 5.22 11.12
C ILE A 110 9.04 4.10 12.13
N TYR A 111 9.92 3.18 11.79
CA TYR A 111 10.29 2.10 12.70
C TYR A 111 11.11 2.60 13.88
N GLN A 112 10.90 1.94 15.02
CA GLN A 112 11.74 2.09 16.19
C GLN A 112 13.16 1.61 15.88
N ILE A 113 14.18 2.36 16.36
CA ILE A 113 15.54 1.84 16.40
C ILE A 113 15.59 0.79 17.52
N PRO A 114 16.04 -0.45 17.23
CA PRO A 114 16.11 -1.50 18.23
C PRO A 114 16.89 -1.07 19.49
N GLU A 115 16.39 -1.45 20.64
CA GLU A 115 17.01 -1.07 21.93
C GLU A 115 18.46 -1.56 22.03
N ASN A 116 18.74 -2.76 21.54
CA ASN A 116 20.08 -3.34 21.50
C ASN A 116 21.08 -2.44 20.76
N GLU A 117 20.68 -1.80 19.67
CA GLU A 117 21.55 -0.90 18.91
C GLU A 117 21.78 0.41 19.67
N ARG A 118 20.77 0.91 20.34
CA ARG A 118 20.89 2.11 21.20
C ARG A 118 21.78 1.87 22.40
N ASN A 119 21.71 0.68 23.00
CA ASN A 119 22.55 0.29 24.13
C ASN A 119 24.04 0.16 23.72
N ARG A 120 24.30 -0.24 22.48
CA ARG A 120 25.67 -0.30 21.93
C ARG A 120 26.24 1.07 21.54
N ASN A 121 25.39 1.98 21.16
CA ASN A 121 25.77 3.32 20.76
C ASN A 121 24.93 4.38 21.50
N PRO A 122 25.43 4.92 22.63
CA PRO A 122 24.70 5.92 23.43
C PRO A 122 24.38 7.22 22.66
N ASN A 123 25.06 7.48 21.54
CA ASN A 123 24.80 8.66 20.71
C ASN A 123 23.59 8.47 19.77
N LEU A 124 23.05 7.25 19.67
CA LEU A 124 21.85 6.97 18.90
C LEU A 124 20.60 7.43 19.65
N THR A 125 20.02 8.52 19.20
CA THR A 125 18.71 8.98 19.68
C THR A 125 17.59 8.26 18.96
N GLN A 126 16.53 7.93 19.71
CA GLN A 126 15.35 7.28 19.13
C GLN A 126 14.63 8.16 18.11
N ASN A 127 14.07 7.54 17.08
CA ASN A 127 13.23 8.23 16.13
C ASN A 127 12.00 8.86 16.81
N THR A 128 11.64 10.08 16.41
CA THR A 128 10.29 10.58 16.66
C THR A 128 9.33 9.76 15.79
N PRO A 129 8.28 9.19 16.29
CA PRO A 129 7.52 9.39 17.53
C PRO A 129 7.76 8.34 18.64
N TRP A 130 8.91 7.71 18.67
CA TRP A 130 9.25 6.65 19.63
C TRP A 130 10.07 7.16 20.83
N ARG A 131 10.28 8.47 20.91
CA ARG A 131 10.97 9.14 22.02
C ARG A 131 10.12 9.15 23.28
#